data_978abfb6ff6aec0c253a1fd520daf585
#
_entry.id   978abfb6ff6aec0c253a1fd520daf585
#
_cell.length_a   1.000
_cell.length_b   1.000
_cell.length_c   1.000
_cell.angle_alpha   90.00
_cell.angle_beta   90.00
_cell.angle_gamma   90.00
#
_symmetry.space_group_name_H-M   'P 1'
#
loop_
_entity.id
_entity.type
_entity.pdbx_description
1 polymer ?
#
loop_
_entity_poly.entity_id
_entity_poly.type
_entity_poly.pdbx_seq_one_letter_code
_entity_poly.pdbx_strand_id
1 'polypeptide(L)'
;MWYLNEVIKTPKVMVISDITHPPGIFRDSATLTSLGIKPYREVTPDSRYYHNGAYTVDTSGAEVVGTYASTARDLATLRTRMLDDANSTAASRHADIDWYWSRASKGGTAVPADIATYATALYSEHETIKTAIAACDTLAKIMAYEAKPHTETRKVKHTSAEGVETYGPETETSTRHINMCTHYSDNPTDEVDPAFVSLTAD
;
A
#
# COMPACT_ATOMS: atom_id res chain seq x y z
N MET A 1 6.52 0.95 22.02
CA MET A 1 7.82 1.51 22.45
C MET A 1 7.63 2.35 23.70
N TRP A 2 8.71 2.71 24.40
CA TRP A 2 8.66 3.48 25.66
C TRP A 2 9.69 4.63 25.61
N TYR A 3 9.57 5.55 26.56
CA TYR A 3 10.46 6.71 26.67
C TYR A 3 10.81 6.96 28.13
N LEU A 4 12.10 7.11 28.40
CA LEU A 4 12.69 7.64 29.63
C LEU A 4 13.98 8.37 29.29
N ASN A 5 13.93 9.69 29.10
CA ASN A 5 15.01 10.53 28.59
C ASN A 5 15.51 10.12 27.17
N GLU A 6 15.28 8.88 26.76
CA GLU A 6 15.57 8.31 25.45
C GLU A 6 14.47 7.35 24.98
N VAL A 7 14.41 7.07 23.69
CA VAL A 7 13.46 6.10 23.12
C VAL A 7 13.94 4.67 23.39
N ILE A 8 13.09 3.87 24.00
CA ILE A 8 13.33 2.45 24.29
C ILE A 8 12.51 1.61 23.34
N LYS A 9 13.16 1.03 22.32
CA LYS A 9 12.49 0.24 21.28
C LYS A 9 12.13 -1.17 21.74
N THR A 10 12.98 -1.76 22.57
CA THR A 10 12.81 -3.14 23.05
C THR A 10 13.00 -3.20 24.57
N PRO A 11 12.29 -4.10 25.28
CA PRO A 11 12.55 -4.37 26.68
C PRO A 11 14.00 -4.73 26.92
N LYS A 12 14.65 -4.02 27.84
CA LYS A 12 16.08 -4.21 28.22
C LYS A 12 16.24 -4.07 29.72
N VAL A 13 17.35 -4.56 30.25
CA VAL A 13 17.77 -4.25 31.64
C VAL A 13 18.06 -2.75 31.72
N MET A 14 17.56 -2.09 32.72
CA MET A 14 17.78 -0.66 32.96
C MET A 14 18.26 -0.39 34.36
N VAL A 15 19.13 0.62 34.52
CA VAL A 15 19.50 1.18 35.82
C VAL A 15 18.82 2.54 35.95
N ILE A 16 17.94 2.68 36.95
CA ILE A 16 17.19 3.92 37.21
C ILE A 16 17.39 4.23 38.70
N SER A 17 17.91 5.41 39.02
CA SER A 17 18.21 5.81 40.42
C SER A 17 19.04 4.76 41.17
N ASP A 18 20.09 4.25 40.50
CA ASP A 18 21.04 3.23 41.01
C ASP A 18 20.39 1.83 41.28
N ILE A 19 19.18 1.63 40.88
CA ILE A 19 18.48 0.34 40.99
C ILE A 19 18.42 -0.34 39.63
N THR A 20 18.85 -1.59 39.57
CA THR A 20 18.78 -2.41 38.35
C THR A 20 17.38 -3.03 38.19
N HIS A 21 16.72 -2.73 37.11
CA HIS A 21 15.40 -3.25 36.75
C HIS A 21 15.51 -4.27 35.60
N PRO A 22 14.89 -5.46 35.77
CA PRO A 22 14.89 -6.48 34.72
C PRO A 22 13.95 -6.08 33.55
N PRO A 23 14.09 -6.69 32.37
CA PRO A 23 13.22 -6.40 31.22
C PRO A 23 11.73 -6.67 31.48
N GLY A 24 11.40 -7.47 32.49
CA GLY A 24 10.02 -7.79 32.89
C GLY A 24 9.17 -6.58 33.31
N ILE A 25 9.79 -5.47 33.76
CA ILE A 25 9.07 -4.25 34.14
C ILE A 25 8.22 -3.67 33.00
N PHE A 26 8.62 -3.89 31.74
CA PHE A 26 7.89 -3.39 30.57
C PHE A 26 6.52 -4.04 30.35
N ARG A 27 6.14 -5.04 31.18
CA ARG A 27 4.82 -5.66 31.20
C ARG A 27 3.94 -5.14 32.35
N ASP A 28 4.50 -4.35 33.27
CA ASP A 28 3.81 -3.80 34.42
C ASP A 28 3.66 -2.28 34.30
N SER A 29 2.44 -1.85 33.93
CA SER A 29 2.12 -0.44 33.73
C SER A 29 2.24 0.40 35.00
N ALA A 30 1.98 -0.17 36.18
CA ALA A 30 2.10 0.54 37.45
C ALA A 30 3.58 0.82 37.78
N THR A 31 4.45 -0.16 37.60
CA THR A 31 5.91 0.01 37.73
C THR A 31 6.43 1.00 36.71
N LEU A 32 6.04 0.93 35.42
CA LEU A 32 6.46 1.90 34.40
C LEU A 32 6.10 3.32 34.82
N THR A 33 4.86 3.53 35.27
CA THR A 33 4.37 4.84 35.72
C THR A 33 5.19 5.37 36.91
N SER A 34 5.46 4.53 37.91
CA SER A 34 6.23 4.90 39.08
C SER A 34 7.68 5.28 38.79
N LEU A 35 8.25 4.68 37.73
CA LEU A 35 9.60 4.96 37.21
C LEU A 35 9.63 6.12 36.22
N GLY A 36 8.50 6.75 35.92
CA GLY A 36 8.40 7.83 34.94
C GLY A 36 8.59 7.37 33.49
N ILE A 37 8.50 6.06 33.22
CA ILE A 37 8.57 5.51 31.88
C ILE A 37 7.21 5.65 31.20
N LYS A 38 7.16 6.45 30.14
CA LYS A 38 5.91 6.71 29.39
C LYS A 38 5.82 5.84 28.13
N PRO A 39 4.60 5.52 27.66
CA PRO A 39 4.41 5.04 26.29
C PRO A 39 5.02 6.00 25.27
N TYR A 40 5.57 5.47 24.19
CA TYR A 40 6.15 6.27 23.12
C TYR A 40 5.58 5.86 21.78
N ARG A 41 5.20 6.87 20.99
CA ARG A 41 4.74 6.73 19.61
C ARG A 41 5.52 7.68 18.70
N GLU A 42 5.95 7.17 17.57
CA GLU A 42 6.57 7.97 16.51
C GLU A 42 5.56 8.22 15.40
N VAL A 43 5.45 9.45 14.97
CA VAL A 43 4.64 9.89 13.84
C VAL A 43 5.59 10.29 12.72
N THR A 44 5.68 9.41 11.73
CA THR A 44 6.50 9.63 10.54
C THR A 44 5.57 9.90 9.35
N PRO A 45 5.63 11.08 8.73
CA PRO A 45 4.90 11.37 7.51
C PRO A 45 5.30 10.42 6.38
N ASP A 46 4.37 10.11 5.50
CA ASP A 46 4.65 9.26 4.33
C ASP A 46 5.65 9.96 3.40
N SER A 47 6.84 9.40 3.28
CA SER A 47 7.94 9.95 2.48
C SER A 47 7.65 10.02 0.98
N ARG A 48 6.61 9.34 0.50
CA ARG A 48 6.14 9.49 -0.89
C ARG A 48 5.61 10.89 -1.16
N TYR A 49 4.98 11.51 -0.15
CA TYR A 49 4.28 12.79 -0.28
C TYR A 49 4.93 13.94 0.47
N TYR A 50 5.81 13.64 1.44
CA TYR A 50 6.43 14.64 2.29
C TYR A 50 7.94 14.48 2.35
N HIS A 51 8.62 15.62 2.52
CA HIS A 51 9.99 15.66 2.99
C HIS A 51 9.98 15.77 4.52
N ASN A 52 10.67 14.88 5.20
CA ASN A 52 10.82 14.91 6.64
C ASN A 52 11.91 15.94 7.01
N GLY A 53 11.54 16.87 7.88
CA GLY A 53 12.44 17.88 8.45
C GLY A 53 12.91 17.53 9.85
N ALA A 54 13.04 18.54 10.70
CA ALA A 54 13.50 18.37 12.07
C ALA A 54 12.59 17.44 12.89
N TYR A 55 13.22 16.59 13.68
CA TYR A 55 12.54 15.71 14.62
C TYR A 55 12.36 16.40 15.96
N THR A 56 11.18 16.33 16.54
CA THR A 56 10.83 16.86 17.85
C THR A 56 10.16 15.81 18.70
N VAL A 57 10.35 15.89 20.03
CA VAL A 57 9.74 14.97 20.99
C VAL A 57 8.91 15.78 21.97
N ASP A 58 7.61 15.51 22.00
CA ASP A 58 6.69 16.08 22.99
C ASP A 58 6.55 15.09 24.16
N THR A 59 7.00 15.53 25.33
CA THR A 59 6.97 14.76 26.59
C THR A 59 5.86 15.23 27.54
N SER A 60 5.08 16.24 27.18
CA SER A 60 4.09 16.90 28.06
C SER A 60 2.89 16.02 28.39
N GLY A 61 2.50 15.11 27.50
CA GLY A 61 1.36 14.23 27.67
C GLY A 61 1.63 12.96 28.47
N ALA A 62 0.58 12.17 28.65
CA ALA A 62 0.66 10.82 29.22
C ALA A 62 1.42 9.84 28.29
N GLU A 63 1.37 10.08 27.00
CA GLU A 63 2.18 9.43 25.97
C GLU A 63 3.20 10.44 25.45
N VAL A 64 4.41 9.99 25.20
CA VAL A 64 5.45 10.78 24.53
C VAL A 64 5.33 10.59 23.02
N VAL A 65 5.28 11.69 22.28
CA VAL A 65 5.09 11.66 20.83
C VAL A 65 6.31 12.26 20.14
N GLY A 66 7.02 11.42 19.38
CA GLY A 66 8.05 11.89 18.45
C GLY A 66 7.43 12.24 17.10
N THR A 67 7.68 13.43 16.59
CA THR A 67 7.09 13.90 15.33
C THR A 67 8.17 14.52 14.45
N TYR A 68 8.16 14.19 13.16
CA TYR A 68 8.93 14.89 12.16
C TYR A 68 8.14 16.09 11.63
N ALA A 69 8.76 17.25 11.61
CA ALA A 69 8.26 18.35 10.77
C ALA A 69 8.20 17.86 9.32
N SER A 70 7.14 18.23 8.59
CA SER A 70 6.97 17.76 7.22
C SER A 70 6.63 18.91 6.28
N THR A 71 7.22 18.85 5.10
CA THR A 71 6.91 19.76 3.99
C THR A 71 6.38 18.92 2.84
N ALA A 72 5.21 19.29 2.32
CA ALA A 72 4.64 18.59 1.16
C ALA A 72 5.59 18.67 -0.04
N ARG A 73 5.71 17.57 -0.78
CA ARG A 73 6.42 17.56 -2.06
C ARG A 73 5.67 18.40 -3.08
N ASP A 74 6.39 18.90 -4.06
CA ASP A 74 5.82 19.66 -5.17
C ASP A 74 4.81 18.79 -5.96
N LEU A 75 3.63 19.36 -6.23
CA LEU A 75 2.54 18.69 -6.92
C LEU A 75 2.90 18.28 -8.36
N ALA A 76 3.68 19.10 -9.07
CA ALA A 76 4.10 18.75 -10.43
C ALA A 76 5.01 17.54 -10.43
N THR A 77 5.95 17.46 -9.48
CA THR A 77 6.82 16.30 -9.28
C THR A 77 6.02 15.04 -8.95
N LEU A 78 5.01 15.15 -8.08
CA LEU A 78 4.16 14.01 -7.73
C LEU A 78 3.34 13.51 -8.92
N ARG A 79 2.76 14.43 -9.72
CA ARG A 79 2.03 14.06 -10.93
C ARG A 79 2.94 13.42 -11.99
N THR A 80 4.17 13.91 -12.16
CA THR A 80 5.14 13.29 -13.06
C THR A 80 5.42 11.86 -12.66
N ARG A 81 5.67 11.59 -11.37
CA ARG A 81 5.84 10.23 -10.86
C ARG A 81 4.62 9.34 -11.16
N MET A 82 3.40 9.84 -10.89
CA MET A 82 2.17 9.09 -11.17
C MET A 82 2.02 8.76 -12.65
N LEU A 83 2.36 9.70 -13.54
CA LEU A 83 2.35 9.48 -15.00
C LEU A 83 3.40 8.46 -15.43
N ASP A 84 4.60 8.49 -14.83
CA ASP A 84 5.67 7.54 -15.12
C ASP A 84 5.26 6.12 -14.67
N ASP A 85 4.62 5.98 -13.50
CA ASP A 85 4.08 4.71 -13.03
C ASP A 85 2.98 4.18 -13.97
N ALA A 86 2.05 5.04 -14.39
CA ALA A 86 0.99 4.68 -15.33
C ALA A 86 1.55 4.28 -16.71
N ASN A 87 2.50 5.06 -17.24
CA ASN A 87 3.15 4.77 -18.53
C ASN A 87 3.91 3.44 -18.48
N SER A 88 4.66 3.20 -17.39
CA SER A 88 5.44 1.97 -17.21
C SER A 88 4.53 0.75 -17.12
N THR A 89 3.42 0.86 -16.40
CA THR A 89 2.45 -0.25 -16.26
C THR A 89 1.75 -0.53 -17.59
N ALA A 90 1.30 0.51 -18.31
CA ALA A 90 0.68 0.36 -19.62
C ALA A 90 1.66 -0.28 -20.63
N ALA A 91 2.91 0.16 -20.66
CA ALA A 91 3.94 -0.40 -21.53
C ALA A 91 4.19 -1.89 -21.22
N SER A 92 4.26 -2.26 -19.94
CA SER A 92 4.40 -3.67 -19.55
C SER A 92 3.23 -4.52 -20.03
N ARG A 93 1.99 -4.06 -19.81
CA ARG A 93 0.77 -4.76 -20.24
C ARG A 93 0.69 -4.91 -21.75
N HIS A 94 1.11 -3.89 -22.52
CA HIS A 94 1.20 -4.00 -23.98
C HIS A 94 2.28 -4.99 -24.41
N ALA A 95 3.45 -4.99 -23.79
CA ALA A 95 4.53 -5.91 -24.10
C ALA A 95 4.12 -7.38 -23.96
N ASP A 96 3.26 -7.70 -22.96
CA ASP A 96 2.75 -9.05 -22.71
C ASP A 96 1.95 -9.62 -23.90
N ILE A 97 1.34 -8.73 -24.70
CA ILE A 97 0.47 -9.13 -25.83
C ILE A 97 1.06 -8.82 -27.22
N ASP A 98 2.14 -8.06 -27.33
CA ASP A 98 2.74 -7.62 -28.62
C ASP A 98 3.13 -8.77 -29.53
N TRP A 99 3.46 -9.92 -28.97
CA TRP A 99 3.83 -11.10 -29.74
C TRP A 99 2.69 -11.62 -30.66
N TYR A 100 1.43 -11.37 -30.28
CA TYR A 100 0.28 -11.76 -31.10
C TYR A 100 0.28 -11.03 -32.45
N TRP A 101 0.54 -9.71 -32.45
CA TRP A 101 0.66 -8.89 -33.67
C TRP A 101 1.90 -9.23 -34.45
N SER A 102 3.03 -9.43 -33.75
CA SER A 102 4.28 -9.87 -34.39
C SER A 102 4.12 -11.19 -35.14
N ARG A 103 3.41 -12.16 -34.55
CA ARG A 103 3.08 -13.44 -35.16
C ARG A 103 2.17 -13.27 -36.39
N ALA A 104 1.09 -12.51 -36.25
CA ALA A 104 0.12 -12.28 -37.33
C ALA A 104 0.77 -11.57 -38.54
N SER A 105 1.63 -10.57 -38.31
CA SER A 105 2.34 -9.83 -39.37
C SER A 105 3.31 -10.68 -40.16
N LYS A 106 3.82 -11.78 -39.59
CA LYS A 106 4.71 -12.76 -40.23
C LYS A 106 3.95 -13.90 -40.91
N GLY A 107 2.65 -13.77 -41.12
CA GLY A 107 1.82 -14.78 -41.81
C GLY A 107 1.36 -15.92 -40.89
N GLY A 108 1.49 -15.76 -39.56
CA GLY A 108 0.96 -16.70 -38.58
C GLY A 108 -0.54 -16.51 -38.26
N THR A 109 -1.03 -17.16 -37.24
CA THR A 109 -2.42 -17.05 -36.82
C THR A 109 -2.80 -15.59 -36.51
N ALA A 110 -4.01 -15.20 -36.89
CA ALA A 110 -4.58 -13.88 -36.61
C ALA A 110 -4.63 -13.62 -35.09
N VAL A 111 -4.63 -12.33 -34.73
CA VAL A 111 -4.78 -11.91 -33.31
C VAL A 111 -6.15 -12.37 -32.80
N PRO A 112 -6.26 -13.07 -31.66
CA PRO A 112 -7.54 -13.41 -31.06
C PRO A 112 -8.38 -12.16 -30.75
N ALA A 113 -9.71 -12.27 -30.86
CA ALA A 113 -10.60 -11.12 -30.73
C ALA A 113 -10.60 -10.54 -29.29
N ASP A 114 -10.47 -11.39 -28.28
CA ASP A 114 -10.35 -11.00 -26.87
C ASP A 114 -9.07 -10.20 -26.61
N ILE A 115 -7.93 -10.60 -27.17
CA ILE A 115 -6.66 -9.87 -27.10
C ILE A 115 -6.77 -8.51 -27.80
N ALA A 116 -7.41 -8.44 -28.97
CA ALA A 116 -7.61 -7.17 -29.69
C ALA A 116 -8.54 -6.22 -28.89
N THR A 117 -9.57 -6.76 -28.25
CA THR A 117 -10.48 -6.00 -27.38
C THR A 117 -9.73 -5.50 -26.15
N TYR A 118 -8.95 -6.36 -25.48
CA TYR A 118 -8.12 -5.99 -24.34
C TYR A 118 -7.11 -4.87 -24.69
N ALA A 119 -6.40 -4.98 -25.78
CA ALA A 119 -5.47 -3.93 -26.23
C ALA A 119 -6.16 -2.57 -26.41
N THR A 120 -7.39 -2.57 -26.97
CA THR A 120 -8.17 -1.34 -27.12
C THR A 120 -8.59 -0.78 -25.77
N ALA A 121 -9.00 -1.64 -24.84
CA ALA A 121 -9.36 -1.24 -23.47
C ALA A 121 -8.15 -0.62 -22.74
N LEU A 122 -6.95 -1.22 -22.86
CA LEU A 122 -5.73 -0.67 -22.25
C LEU A 122 -5.45 0.78 -22.69
N TYR A 123 -5.59 1.10 -23.97
CA TYR A 123 -5.42 2.47 -24.47
C TYR A 123 -6.44 3.43 -23.85
N SER A 124 -7.72 3.02 -23.82
CA SER A 124 -8.80 3.83 -23.25
C SER A 124 -8.62 4.06 -21.76
N GLU A 125 -8.27 3.02 -21.01
CA GLU A 125 -7.98 3.09 -19.58
C GLU A 125 -6.78 3.99 -19.30
N HIS A 126 -5.71 3.87 -20.08
CA HIS A 126 -4.53 4.71 -19.94
C HIS A 126 -4.85 6.19 -20.11
N GLU A 127 -5.63 6.58 -21.14
CA GLU A 127 -6.06 7.97 -21.33
C GLU A 127 -6.97 8.45 -20.19
N THR A 128 -7.80 7.57 -19.64
CA THR A 128 -8.63 7.87 -18.47
C THR A 128 -7.77 8.13 -17.24
N ILE A 129 -6.77 7.29 -16.99
CA ILE A 129 -5.82 7.46 -15.88
C ILE A 129 -5.04 8.77 -16.02
N LYS A 130 -4.52 9.10 -17.20
CA LYS A 130 -3.82 10.37 -17.46
C LYS A 130 -4.69 11.59 -17.16
N THR A 131 -5.96 11.54 -17.59
CA THR A 131 -6.94 12.60 -17.35
C THR A 131 -7.21 12.76 -15.85
N ALA A 132 -7.37 11.64 -15.12
CA ALA A 132 -7.59 11.66 -13.69
C ALA A 132 -6.36 12.20 -12.92
N ILE A 133 -5.15 11.82 -13.32
CA ILE A 133 -3.91 12.37 -12.74
C ILE A 133 -3.82 13.88 -12.95
N ALA A 134 -4.16 14.37 -14.15
CA ALA A 134 -4.19 15.81 -14.44
C ALA A 134 -5.18 16.57 -13.55
N ALA A 135 -6.30 15.96 -13.16
CA ALA A 135 -7.30 16.52 -12.25
C ALA A 135 -6.90 16.50 -10.77
N CYS A 136 -5.80 15.83 -10.39
CA CYS A 136 -5.28 15.81 -9.03
C CYS A 136 -4.57 17.13 -8.70
N ASP A 137 -5.31 18.19 -8.39
CA ASP A 137 -4.82 19.56 -8.16
C ASP A 137 -4.37 19.83 -6.71
N THR A 138 -4.55 18.85 -5.81
CA THR A 138 -4.15 18.92 -4.40
C THR A 138 -3.45 17.62 -3.97
N LEU A 139 -2.60 17.74 -2.92
CA LEU A 139 -1.95 16.56 -2.33
C LEU A 139 -2.97 15.52 -1.83
N ALA A 140 -4.08 15.96 -1.26
CA ALA A 140 -5.13 15.08 -0.78
C ALA A 140 -5.75 14.24 -1.93
N LYS A 141 -5.97 14.86 -3.10
CA LYS A 141 -6.46 14.13 -4.29
C LYS A 141 -5.44 13.12 -4.81
N ILE A 142 -4.16 13.48 -4.81
CA ILE A 142 -3.07 12.55 -5.18
C ILE A 142 -3.08 11.34 -4.25
N MET A 143 -3.07 11.56 -2.93
CA MET A 143 -3.09 10.48 -1.94
C MET A 143 -4.32 9.58 -2.09
N ALA A 144 -5.50 10.20 -2.29
CA ALA A 144 -6.75 9.46 -2.49
C ALA A 144 -6.75 8.64 -3.79
N TYR A 145 -6.13 9.13 -4.85
CA TYR A 145 -6.04 8.40 -6.12
C TYR A 145 -5.06 7.24 -6.07
N GLU A 146 -3.92 7.40 -5.37
CA GLU A 146 -2.92 6.33 -5.18
C GLU A 146 -3.35 5.28 -4.13
N ALA A 147 -4.37 5.56 -3.34
CA ALA A 147 -4.86 4.64 -2.30
C ALA A 147 -6.40 4.65 -2.25
N LYS A 148 -7.04 4.53 -3.43
CA LYS A 148 -8.50 4.51 -3.52
C LYS A 148 -9.04 3.22 -2.87
N PRO A 149 -9.98 3.33 -1.93
CA PRO A 149 -10.57 2.15 -1.32
C PRO A 149 -11.46 1.41 -2.32
N HIS A 150 -11.42 0.09 -2.24
CA HIS A 150 -12.27 -0.82 -2.99
C HIS A 150 -12.72 -1.95 -2.08
N THR A 151 -13.94 -2.39 -2.22
CA THR A 151 -14.45 -3.59 -1.55
C THR A 151 -14.08 -4.81 -2.38
N GLU A 152 -13.20 -5.65 -1.83
CA GLU A 152 -12.80 -6.92 -2.41
C GLU A 152 -13.59 -8.06 -1.76
N THR A 153 -14.22 -8.89 -2.57
CA THR A 153 -14.91 -10.10 -2.12
C THR A 153 -14.17 -11.34 -2.61
N ARG A 154 -13.81 -12.22 -1.69
CA ARG A 154 -13.11 -13.48 -1.96
C ARG A 154 -13.84 -14.67 -1.37
N LYS A 155 -13.68 -15.84 -2.00
CA LYS A 155 -14.12 -17.12 -1.41
C LYS A 155 -13.24 -17.48 -0.23
N VAL A 156 -13.86 -18.02 0.81
CA VAL A 156 -13.13 -18.51 1.99
C VAL A 156 -12.32 -19.74 1.62
N LYS A 157 -11.04 -19.74 2.01
CA LYS A 157 -10.11 -20.84 1.81
C LYS A 157 -10.23 -21.86 2.93
N HIS A 158 -10.39 -23.11 2.57
CA HIS A 158 -10.38 -24.25 3.48
C HIS A 158 -9.15 -25.12 3.22
N THR A 159 -8.47 -25.52 4.29
CA THR A 159 -7.33 -26.43 4.20
C THR A 159 -7.69 -27.73 4.93
N SER A 160 -7.63 -28.88 4.24
CA SER A 160 -7.88 -30.19 4.85
C SER A 160 -6.74 -30.58 5.79
N ALA A 161 -6.95 -31.64 6.58
CA ALA A 161 -5.90 -32.17 7.47
C ALA A 161 -4.65 -32.65 6.70
N GLU A 162 -4.82 -33.02 5.43
CA GLU A 162 -3.75 -33.44 4.50
C GLU A 162 -3.08 -32.26 3.79
N GLY A 163 -3.47 -30.99 4.10
CA GLY A 163 -2.90 -29.79 3.51
C GLY A 163 -3.46 -29.44 2.11
N VAL A 164 -4.54 -30.09 1.67
CA VAL A 164 -5.20 -29.75 0.40
C VAL A 164 -6.05 -28.50 0.58
N GLU A 165 -5.82 -27.52 -0.27
CA GLU A 165 -6.53 -26.24 -0.27
C GLU A 165 -7.73 -26.27 -1.24
N THR A 166 -8.88 -25.84 -0.75
CA THR A 166 -10.13 -25.71 -1.54
C THR A 166 -10.79 -24.38 -1.20
N TYR A 167 -11.62 -23.87 -2.12
CA TYR A 167 -12.41 -22.66 -1.90
C TYR A 167 -13.88 -23.02 -1.73
N GLY A 168 -14.44 -22.66 -0.58
CA GLY A 168 -15.84 -22.93 -0.24
C GLY A 168 -16.81 -21.99 -0.96
N PRO A 169 -18.13 -22.22 -0.79
CA PRO A 169 -19.18 -21.33 -1.30
C PRO A 169 -19.26 -20.03 -0.47
N GLU A 170 -18.72 -20.01 0.75
CA GLU A 170 -18.74 -18.84 1.61
C GLU A 170 -17.79 -17.78 1.06
N THR A 171 -18.14 -16.51 1.24
CA THR A 171 -17.36 -15.37 0.84
C THR A 171 -17.08 -14.45 2.02
N GLU A 172 -15.93 -13.80 1.99
CA GLU A 172 -15.58 -12.71 2.89
C GLU A 172 -15.33 -11.43 2.11
N THR A 173 -15.64 -10.30 2.71
CA THR A 173 -15.38 -8.97 2.12
C THR A 173 -14.38 -8.21 2.96
N SER A 174 -13.46 -7.52 2.30
CA SER A 174 -12.47 -6.66 2.93
C SER A 174 -12.26 -5.38 2.12
N THR A 175 -11.82 -4.33 2.78
CA THR A 175 -11.41 -3.10 2.07
C THR A 175 -9.96 -3.24 1.61
N ARG A 176 -9.75 -3.10 0.31
CA ARG A 176 -8.43 -3.03 -0.31
C ARG A 176 -8.19 -1.63 -0.85
N HIS A 177 -7.01 -1.06 -0.60
CA HIS A 177 -6.60 0.20 -1.21
C HIS A 177 -5.80 -0.06 -2.49
N ILE A 178 -6.24 0.53 -3.59
CA ILE A 178 -5.66 0.34 -4.92
C ILE A 178 -5.03 1.63 -5.40
N ASN A 179 -3.82 1.53 -5.93
CA ASN A 179 -3.19 2.63 -6.66
C ASN A 179 -3.80 2.71 -8.07
N MET A 180 -4.64 3.72 -8.30
CA MET A 180 -5.34 3.89 -9.57
C MET A 180 -4.40 4.23 -10.74
N CYS A 181 -3.16 4.68 -10.48
CA CYS A 181 -2.18 4.92 -11.54
C CYS A 181 -1.73 3.64 -12.24
N THR A 182 -1.80 2.50 -11.54
CA THR A 182 -1.34 1.19 -12.02
C THR A 182 -2.46 0.16 -12.13
N HIS A 183 -3.72 0.59 -11.94
CA HIS A 183 -4.87 -0.29 -12.00
C HIS A 183 -5.45 -0.32 -13.41
N TYR A 184 -5.25 -1.43 -14.09
CA TYR A 184 -5.75 -1.73 -15.43
C TYR A 184 -6.56 -3.03 -15.39
N SER A 185 -7.40 -3.24 -16.41
CA SER A 185 -8.10 -4.50 -16.62
C SER A 185 -7.14 -5.69 -16.69
N ASP A 186 -7.60 -6.84 -16.24
CA ASP A 186 -6.82 -8.06 -16.27
C ASP A 186 -6.61 -8.55 -17.71
N ASN A 187 -5.40 -9.06 -17.98
CA ASN A 187 -5.09 -9.67 -19.25
C ASN A 187 -5.91 -10.97 -19.40
N PRO A 188 -6.63 -11.20 -20.50
CA PRO A 188 -7.42 -12.41 -20.71
C PRO A 188 -6.59 -13.70 -20.74
N THR A 189 -5.25 -13.60 -20.80
CA THR A 189 -4.34 -14.75 -20.70
C THR A 189 -3.82 -14.98 -19.28
N ASP A 190 -4.10 -14.08 -18.32
CA ASP A 190 -3.68 -14.24 -16.94
C ASP A 190 -4.45 -15.41 -16.29
N GLU A 191 -3.79 -16.09 -15.37
CA GLU A 191 -4.43 -17.14 -14.58
C GLU A 191 -5.47 -16.51 -13.65
N VAL A 192 -6.70 -17.01 -13.71
CA VAL A 192 -7.80 -16.51 -12.87
C VAL A 192 -7.59 -17.00 -11.44
N ASP A 193 -7.49 -16.07 -10.48
CA ASP A 193 -7.46 -16.40 -9.05
C ASP A 193 -8.78 -17.07 -8.64
N PRO A 194 -8.78 -18.37 -8.29
CA PRO A 194 -10.00 -19.12 -7.96
C PRO A 194 -10.71 -18.62 -6.70
N ALA A 195 -10.03 -17.83 -5.86
CA ALA A 195 -10.61 -17.22 -4.67
C ALA A 195 -11.33 -15.90 -4.98
N PHE A 196 -10.96 -15.23 -6.06
CA PHE A 196 -11.50 -13.89 -6.39
C PHE A 196 -12.97 -13.98 -6.83
N VAL A 197 -13.81 -13.12 -6.28
CA VAL A 197 -15.23 -13.00 -6.64
C VAL A 197 -15.52 -11.65 -7.29
N SER A 198 -15.17 -10.56 -6.62
CA SER A 198 -15.40 -9.20 -7.14
C SER A 198 -14.52 -8.14 -6.48
N LEU A 199 -14.35 -7.04 -7.19
CA LEU A 199 -13.71 -5.83 -6.71
C LEU A 199 -14.56 -4.63 -7.17
N THR A 200 -15.09 -3.86 -6.21
CA THR A 200 -15.93 -2.69 -6.48
C THR A 200 -15.32 -1.45 -5.86
N ALA A 201 -15.34 -0.32 -6.57
CA ALA A 201 -14.92 0.97 -6.00
C ALA A 201 -15.94 1.44 -4.96
N ASP A 202 -15.44 1.88 -3.80
CA ASP A 202 -16.25 2.48 -2.73
C ASP A 202 -16.50 3.96 -2.99
#